data_42a83a65d7fe1afad984b23e5bf6ad9a
#
_entry.id   42a83a65d7fe1afad984b23e5bf6ad9a
#
_cell.length_a   1.000
_cell.length_b   1.000
_cell.length_c   1.000
_cell.angle_alpha   90.00
_cell.angle_beta   90.00
_cell.angle_gamma   90.00
#
_symmetry.space_group_name_H-M   'P 1'
#
loop_
_entity.id
_entity.type
_entity.pdbx_description
1 polymer ?
#
loop_
_entity_poly.entity_id
_entity_poly.type
_entity_poly.pdbx_seq_one_letter_code
_entity_poly.pdbx_strand_id
1 'polypeptide(L)'
;MTVLEDRLAEYLHVRRQLGFKLEQDGDLLADFVACLQTAGAERVTIDLSVWWARRPGVSGRWQMARLSMVRGFARYLATIDPATEIPPVDLLHARQTRSAPYIYCEREISELVAAAAALTPALRGATFRTVIGMMATSGTRIGETLALDRDDVDLEQGVLHIRDGKGRRHRDVRVHPSTTQVLRGYARLPAAGSTRRFAT
;
A
#
# COMPACT_ATOMS: atom_id res chain seq x y z
N MET A 1 8.12 27.30 -7.42
CA MET A 1 6.97 26.57 -6.86
C MET A 1 5.77 27.48 -6.96
N THR A 2 4.64 26.95 -7.35
CA THR A 2 3.39 27.70 -7.40
C THR A 2 2.65 27.62 -6.07
N VAL A 3 1.69 28.51 -5.83
CA VAL A 3 0.89 28.51 -4.60
C VAL A 3 0.21 27.15 -4.36
N LEU A 4 -0.28 26.49 -5.42
CA LEU A 4 -0.93 25.17 -5.31
C LEU A 4 0.07 24.04 -4.94
N GLU A 5 1.30 24.11 -5.43
CA GLU A 5 2.36 23.15 -5.03
C GLU A 5 2.72 23.28 -3.56
N ASP A 6 2.86 24.51 -3.07
CA ASP A 6 3.16 24.79 -1.67
C ASP A 6 2.01 24.28 -0.77
N ARG A 7 0.76 24.54 -1.18
CA ARG A 7 -0.43 24.03 -0.46
C ARG A 7 -0.55 22.50 -0.48
N LEU A 8 -0.16 21.87 -1.59
CA LEU A 8 -0.11 20.41 -1.65
C LEU A 8 0.95 19.85 -0.70
N ALA A 9 2.13 20.46 -0.66
CA ALA A 9 3.20 20.05 0.26
C ALA A 9 2.76 20.17 1.73
N GLU A 10 2.11 21.28 2.11
CA GLU A 10 1.53 21.47 3.46
C GLU A 10 0.48 20.40 3.77
N TYR A 11 -0.47 20.18 2.86
CA TYR A 11 -1.51 19.15 3.02
C TYR A 11 -0.93 17.76 3.26
N LEU A 12 0.03 17.35 2.42
CA LEU A 12 0.69 16.05 2.53
C LEU A 12 1.49 15.95 3.82
N HIS A 13 2.16 17.03 4.24
CA HIS A 13 2.88 17.08 5.50
C HIS A 13 1.94 16.85 6.69
N VAL A 14 0.86 17.62 6.80
CA VAL A 14 -0.12 17.48 7.88
C VAL A 14 -0.73 16.07 7.91
N ARG A 15 -1.10 15.53 6.75
CA ARG A 15 -1.68 14.19 6.65
C ARG A 15 -0.69 13.10 7.07
N ARG A 16 0.58 13.24 6.73
CA ARG A 16 1.65 12.30 7.13
C ARG A 16 1.92 12.37 8.62
N GLN A 17 1.88 13.55 9.25
CA GLN A 17 1.96 13.70 10.71
C GLN A 17 0.81 12.98 11.42
N LEU A 18 -0.38 12.96 10.83
CA LEU A 18 -1.53 12.19 11.32
C LEU A 18 -1.43 10.68 11.01
N GLY A 19 -0.32 10.24 10.38
CA GLY A 19 -0.02 8.83 10.14
C GLY A 19 -0.50 8.22 8.85
N PHE A 20 -0.98 9.03 7.90
CA PHE A 20 -1.27 8.54 6.57
C PHE A 20 0.01 8.48 5.73
N LYS A 21 0.30 7.35 5.08
CA LYS A 21 1.51 7.22 4.23
C LYS A 21 1.43 8.13 3.00
N LEU A 22 0.32 8.10 2.28
CA LEU A 22 0.00 8.92 1.11
C LEU A 22 1.14 8.99 0.07
N GLU A 23 1.80 7.85 -0.21
CA GLU A 23 2.85 7.77 -1.22
C GLU A 23 2.24 7.93 -2.61
N GLN A 24 1.42 6.95 -3.05
CA GLN A 24 0.72 7.01 -4.34
C GLN A 24 -0.25 8.18 -4.45
N ASP A 25 -0.96 8.50 -3.37
CA ASP A 25 -1.91 9.62 -3.35
C ASP A 25 -1.19 10.95 -3.54
N GLY A 26 0.03 11.09 -2.97
CA GLY A 26 0.87 12.25 -3.13
C GLY A 26 1.29 12.47 -4.59
N ASP A 27 1.76 11.42 -5.27
CA ASP A 27 2.17 11.48 -6.67
C ASP A 27 0.98 11.82 -7.59
N LEU A 28 -0.18 11.22 -7.32
CA LEU A 28 -1.41 11.52 -8.08
C LEU A 28 -1.91 12.94 -7.87
N LEU A 29 -1.83 13.46 -6.65
CA LEU A 29 -2.19 14.86 -6.38
C LEU A 29 -1.19 15.84 -6.99
N ALA A 30 0.10 15.49 -7.04
CA ALA A 30 1.09 16.28 -7.76
C ALA A 30 0.80 16.34 -9.27
N ASP A 31 0.44 15.20 -9.89
CA ASP A 31 -0.01 15.18 -11.29
C ASP A 31 -1.30 15.99 -11.51
N PHE A 32 -2.22 15.98 -10.54
CA PHE A 32 -3.41 16.82 -10.58
C PHE A 32 -3.08 18.31 -10.51
N VAL A 33 -2.20 18.73 -9.60
CA VAL A 33 -1.75 20.13 -9.48
C VAL A 33 -1.06 20.59 -10.76
N ALA A 34 -0.16 19.77 -11.33
CA ALA A 34 0.47 20.06 -12.63
C ALA A 34 -0.55 20.23 -13.76
N CYS A 35 -1.63 19.43 -13.73
CA CYS A 35 -2.74 19.55 -14.65
C CYS A 35 -3.49 20.89 -14.50
N LEU A 36 -3.77 21.34 -13.27
CA LEU A 36 -4.38 22.65 -13.02
C LEU A 36 -3.51 23.80 -13.55
N GLN A 37 -2.19 23.72 -13.32
CA GLN A 37 -1.23 24.70 -13.82
C GLN A 37 -1.22 24.78 -15.35
N THR A 38 -1.22 23.62 -16.01
CA THR A 38 -1.27 23.54 -17.48
C THR A 38 -2.56 24.16 -18.04
N ALA A 39 -3.66 24.04 -17.29
CA ALA A 39 -4.93 24.68 -17.63
C ALA A 39 -5.00 26.16 -17.25
N GLY A 40 -3.96 26.74 -16.67
CA GLY A 40 -3.96 28.13 -16.17
C GLY A 40 -4.91 28.36 -14.99
N ALA A 41 -5.28 27.32 -14.27
CA ALA A 41 -6.21 27.38 -13.15
C ALA A 41 -5.48 27.69 -11.84
N GLU A 42 -5.91 28.73 -11.16
CA GLU A 42 -5.36 29.13 -9.86
C GLU A 42 -6.02 28.40 -8.68
N ARG A 43 -7.11 27.69 -8.93
CA ARG A 43 -7.90 26.99 -7.91
C ARG A 43 -8.48 25.67 -8.43
N VAL A 44 -8.90 24.83 -7.50
CA VAL A 44 -9.59 23.59 -7.82
C VAL A 44 -11.04 23.88 -8.21
N THR A 45 -11.47 23.37 -9.38
CA THR A 45 -12.85 23.36 -9.83
C THR A 45 -13.37 21.93 -9.98
N ILE A 46 -14.70 21.75 -9.92
CA ILE A 46 -15.33 20.43 -10.13
C ILE A 46 -15.04 19.92 -11.53
N ASP A 47 -15.15 20.78 -12.54
CA ASP A 47 -14.96 20.40 -13.95
C ASP A 47 -13.54 19.88 -14.22
N LEU A 48 -12.51 20.60 -13.78
CA LEU A 48 -11.13 20.17 -13.92
C LEU A 48 -10.83 18.90 -13.12
N SER A 49 -11.43 18.75 -11.94
CA SER A 49 -11.30 17.54 -11.13
C SER A 49 -11.87 16.31 -11.83
N VAL A 50 -13.06 16.43 -12.43
CA VAL A 50 -13.71 15.37 -13.19
C VAL A 50 -12.93 15.06 -14.48
N TRP A 51 -12.54 16.10 -15.22
CA TRP A 51 -11.75 15.93 -16.43
C TRP A 51 -10.45 15.15 -16.16
N TRP A 52 -9.71 15.55 -15.13
CA TRP A 52 -8.49 14.87 -14.74
C TRP A 52 -8.75 13.43 -14.27
N ALA A 53 -9.80 13.19 -13.48
CA ALA A 53 -10.15 11.86 -13.00
C ALA A 53 -10.54 10.90 -14.14
N ARG A 54 -11.17 11.41 -15.21
CA ARG A 54 -11.66 10.67 -16.37
C ARG A 54 -10.66 10.49 -17.50
N ARG A 55 -9.37 10.78 -17.29
CA ARG A 55 -8.37 10.60 -18.35
C ARG A 55 -8.49 9.22 -19.03
N PRO A 56 -8.23 9.12 -20.36
CA PRO A 56 -8.32 7.88 -21.11
C PRO A 56 -7.51 6.73 -20.47
N GLY A 57 -8.02 5.52 -20.53
CA GLY A 57 -7.37 4.33 -19.96
C GLY A 57 -7.60 4.12 -18.46
N VAL A 58 -8.29 5.03 -17.77
CA VAL A 58 -8.58 4.90 -16.34
C VAL A 58 -9.93 4.20 -16.12
N SER A 59 -9.92 3.08 -15.39
CA SER A 59 -11.17 2.37 -15.05
C SER A 59 -12.10 3.24 -14.18
N GLY A 60 -13.42 3.03 -14.27
CA GLY A 60 -14.40 3.80 -13.50
C GLY A 60 -14.15 3.77 -11.98
N ARG A 61 -13.74 2.62 -11.44
CA ARG A 61 -13.32 2.50 -10.03
C ARG A 61 -12.14 3.41 -9.71
N TRP A 62 -11.17 3.47 -10.59
CA TRP A 62 -9.97 4.28 -10.40
C TRP A 62 -10.28 5.78 -10.55
N GLN A 63 -11.21 6.13 -11.47
CA GLN A 63 -11.72 7.50 -11.59
C GLN A 63 -12.37 7.98 -10.29
N MET A 64 -13.18 7.14 -9.65
CA MET A 64 -13.78 7.44 -8.33
C MET A 64 -12.71 7.62 -7.25
N ALA A 65 -11.70 6.75 -7.21
CA ALA A 65 -10.60 6.86 -6.26
C ALA A 65 -9.81 8.17 -6.45
N ARG A 66 -9.45 8.51 -7.69
CA ARG A 66 -8.81 9.79 -8.04
C ARG A 66 -9.63 10.99 -7.57
N LEU A 67 -10.92 11.01 -7.87
CA LEU A 67 -11.79 12.11 -7.44
C LEU A 67 -11.93 12.19 -5.92
N SER A 68 -11.87 11.05 -5.22
CA SER A 68 -11.87 11.01 -3.76
C SER A 68 -10.60 11.63 -3.15
N MET A 69 -9.44 11.43 -3.79
CA MET A 69 -8.17 12.06 -3.39
C MET A 69 -8.23 13.57 -3.57
N VAL A 70 -8.67 14.02 -4.76
CA VAL A 70 -8.87 15.46 -5.04
C VAL A 70 -9.83 16.09 -4.05
N ARG A 71 -10.93 15.42 -3.73
CA ARG A 71 -11.92 15.91 -2.73
C ARG A 71 -11.28 16.13 -1.36
N GLY A 72 -10.39 15.23 -0.94
CA GLY A 72 -9.64 15.38 0.32
C GLY A 72 -8.77 16.64 0.32
N PHE A 73 -8.06 16.87 -0.77
CA PHE A 73 -7.22 18.06 -0.96
C PHE A 73 -8.05 19.34 -1.11
N ALA A 74 -9.14 19.30 -1.89
CA ALA A 74 -10.03 20.44 -2.07
C ALA A 74 -10.71 20.89 -0.75
N ARG A 75 -11.07 19.95 0.13
CA ARG A 75 -11.57 20.29 1.48
C ARG A 75 -10.54 21.04 2.31
N TYR A 76 -9.27 20.64 2.21
CA TYR A 76 -8.19 21.37 2.88
C TYR A 76 -8.02 22.77 2.28
N LEU A 77 -7.98 22.90 0.95
CA LEU A 77 -7.88 24.21 0.28
C LEU A 77 -9.06 25.13 0.60
N ALA A 78 -10.27 24.61 0.68
CA ALA A 78 -11.47 25.38 1.00
C ALA A 78 -11.42 26.01 2.41
N THR A 79 -10.58 25.53 3.31
CA THR A 79 -10.34 26.19 4.60
C THR A 79 -9.51 27.45 4.49
N ILE A 80 -8.78 27.61 3.36
CA ILE A 80 -7.87 28.73 3.09
C ILE A 80 -8.49 29.67 2.04
N ASP A 81 -9.03 29.11 0.96
CA ASP A 81 -9.74 29.80 -0.11
C ASP A 81 -11.16 29.26 -0.28
N PRO A 82 -12.20 29.97 0.25
CA PRO A 82 -13.58 29.55 0.14
C PRO A 82 -14.12 29.42 -1.29
N ALA A 83 -13.41 29.99 -2.29
CA ALA A 83 -13.78 29.84 -3.68
C ALA A 83 -13.36 28.50 -4.30
N THR A 84 -12.63 27.67 -3.55
CA THR A 84 -12.29 26.30 -3.95
C THR A 84 -13.53 25.42 -4.02
N GLU A 85 -13.78 24.79 -5.15
CA GLU A 85 -14.89 23.87 -5.31
C GLU A 85 -14.55 22.47 -4.80
N ILE A 86 -15.45 21.88 -4.03
CA ILE A 86 -15.29 20.51 -3.50
C ILE A 86 -16.15 19.55 -4.33
N PRO A 87 -15.55 18.60 -5.07
CA PRO A 87 -16.31 17.64 -5.87
C PRO A 87 -17.26 16.80 -4.99
N PRO A 88 -18.58 16.70 -5.31
CA PRO A 88 -19.55 15.86 -4.59
C PRO A 88 -19.14 14.38 -4.56
N VAL A 89 -19.63 13.65 -3.52
CA VAL A 89 -19.25 12.24 -3.31
C VAL A 89 -19.78 11.32 -4.42
N ASP A 90 -20.94 11.62 -4.92
CA ASP A 90 -21.75 10.85 -5.86
C ASP A 90 -21.62 11.31 -7.33
N LEU A 91 -20.67 12.19 -7.61
CA LEU A 91 -20.48 12.75 -8.96
C LEU A 91 -20.06 11.70 -10.01
N LEU A 92 -19.32 10.69 -9.60
CA LEU A 92 -18.92 9.56 -10.45
C LEU A 92 -19.48 8.26 -9.86
N HIS A 93 -20.18 7.50 -10.69
CA HIS A 93 -20.69 6.19 -10.34
C HIS A 93 -19.93 5.13 -11.15
N ALA A 94 -19.32 4.18 -10.47
CA ALA A 94 -18.84 2.96 -11.09
C ALA A 94 -19.53 1.77 -10.45
N ARG A 95 -20.08 0.89 -11.27
CA ARG A 95 -20.65 -0.37 -10.79
C ARG A 95 -19.51 -1.18 -10.15
N GLN A 96 -19.52 -1.26 -8.83
CA GLN A 96 -18.57 -2.10 -8.10
C GLN A 96 -18.97 -3.57 -8.27
N THR A 97 -18.47 -4.21 -9.31
CA THR A 97 -18.46 -5.68 -9.36
C THR A 97 -17.38 -6.16 -8.39
N ARG A 98 -17.81 -6.63 -7.23
CA ARG A 98 -16.89 -7.29 -6.30
C ARG A 98 -16.56 -8.66 -6.88
N SER A 99 -15.38 -8.81 -7.46
CA SER A 99 -14.88 -10.11 -7.86
C SER A 99 -14.75 -10.98 -6.63
N ALA A 100 -15.29 -12.19 -6.67
CA ALA A 100 -15.06 -13.17 -5.60
C ALA A 100 -13.56 -13.45 -5.51
N PRO A 101 -12.96 -13.42 -4.32
CA PRO A 101 -11.56 -13.75 -4.17
C PRO A 101 -11.32 -15.22 -4.53
N TYR A 102 -10.23 -15.49 -5.22
CA TYR A 102 -9.79 -16.87 -5.43
C TYR A 102 -9.24 -17.43 -4.11
N ILE A 103 -9.74 -18.57 -3.68
CA ILE A 103 -9.30 -19.26 -2.47
C ILE A 103 -8.43 -20.43 -2.88
N TYR A 104 -7.14 -20.36 -2.60
CA TYR A 104 -6.18 -21.41 -2.89
C TYR A 104 -6.43 -22.63 -1.98
N CYS A 105 -6.49 -23.83 -2.56
CA CYS A 105 -6.48 -25.05 -1.80
C CYS A 105 -5.06 -25.44 -1.33
N GLU A 106 -4.95 -26.39 -0.39
CA GLU A 106 -3.66 -26.79 0.16
C GLU A 106 -2.67 -27.31 -0.90
N ARG A 107 -3.17 -28.01 -1.91
CA ARG A 107 -2.36 -28.48 -3.03
C ARG A 107 -1.76 -27.32 -3.81
N GLU A 108 -2.55 -26.33 -4.17
CA GLU A 108 -2.10 -25.16 -4.91
C GLU A 108 -1.08 -24.33 -4.13
N ILE A 109 -1.28 -24.20 -2.81
CA ILE A 109 -0.31 -23.53 -1.92
C ILE A 109 1.01 -24.32 -1.94
N SER A 110 0.95 -25.65 -1.85
CA SER A 110 2.15 -26.51 -1.89
C SER A 110 2.88 -26.41 -3.22
N GLU A 111 2.16 -26.38 -4.34
CA GLU A 111 2.71 -26.19 -5.67
C GLU A 111 3.37 -24.81 -5.83
N LEU A 112 2.76 -23.74 -5.29
CA LEU A 112 3.34 -22.39 -5.28
C LEU A 112 4.63 -22.34 -4.46
N VAL A 113 4.67 -22.98 -3.29
CA VAL A 113 5.85 -23.06 -2.43
C VAL A 113 6.97 -23.84 -3.12
N ALA A 114 6.65 -24.92 -3.81
CA ALA A 114 7.61 -25.73 -4.58
C ALA A 114 8.16 -24.94 -5.78
N ALA A 115 7.29 -24.28 -6.55
CA ALA A 115 7.69 -23.43 -7.66
C ALA A 115 8.58 -22.25 -7.21
N ALA A 116 8.25 -21.64 -6.08
CA ALA A 116 9.06 -20.58 -5.48
C ALA A 116 10.47 -21.08 -5.13
N ALA A 117 10.61 -22.29 -4.61
CA ALA A 117 11.91 -22.85 -4.24
C ALA A 117 12.84 -23.05 -5.45
N ALA A 118 12.32 -23.18 -6.67
CA ALA A 118 13.08 -23.32 -7.91
C ALA A 118 13.57 -21.99 -8.49
N LEU A 119 13.20 -20.84 -7.92
CA LEU A 119 13.64 -19.52 -8.41
C LEU A 119 15.12 -19.28 -8.17
N THR A 120 15.76 -18.61 -9.11
CA THR A 120 17.16 -18.19 -9.03
C THR A 120 17.26 -16.67 -8.86
N PRO A 121 18.24 -16.15 -8.13
CA PRO A 121 19.22 -16.86 -7.30
C PRO A 121 18.57 -17.55 -6.08
N ALA A 122 19.27 -18.48 -5.44
CA ALA A 122 18.76 -19.30 -4.33
C ALA A 122 18.11 -18.51 -3.18
N LEU A 123 18.67 -17.35 -2.84
CA LEU A 123 18.09 -16.46 -1.83
C LEU A 123 16.69 -15.99 -2.24
N ARG A 124 16.50 -15.64 -3.50
CA ARG A 124 15.17 -15.24 -4.03
C ARG A 124 14.16 -16.38 -3.86
N GLY A 125 14.54 -17.61 -4.24
CA GLY A 125 13.70 -18.79 -4.07
C GLY A 125 13.32 -19.01 -2.61
N ALA A 126 14.30 -18.96 -1.72
CA ALA A 126 14.09 -19.10 -0.29
C ALA A 126 13.17 -18.00 0.27
N THR A 127 13.35 -16.75 -0.15
CA THR A 127 12.50 -15.63 0.28
C THR A 127 11.04 -15.83 -0.15
N PHE A 128 10.79 -16.08 -1.43
CA PHE A 128 9.41 -16.29 -1.92
C PHE A 128 8.74 -17.49 -1.25
N ARG A 129 9.46 -18.61 -1.14
CA ARG A 129 8.99 -19.80 -0.43
C ARG A 129 8.59 -19.47 1.01
N THR A 130 9.43 -18.74 1.74
CA THR A 130 9.19 -18.38 3.14
C THR A 130 8.01 -17.43 3.27
N VAL A 131 7.93 -16.39 2.42
CA VAL A 131 6.82 -15.42 2.42
C VAL A 131 5.49 -16.11 2.13
N ILE A 132 5.40 -16.93 1.08
CA ILE A 132 4.16 -17.65 0.71
C ILE A 132 3.75 -18.60 1.85
N GLY A 133 4.69 -19.41 2.36
CA GLY A 133 4.41 -20.36 3.44
C GLY A 133 3.97 -19.64 4.72
N MET A 134 4.62 -18.53 5.07
CA MET A 134 4.27 -17.75 6.25
C MET A 134 2.88 -17.13 6.12
N MET A 135 2.56 -16.51 4.98
CA MET A 135 1.22 -15.95 4.75
C MET A 135 0.13 -17.00 4.82
N ALA A 136 0.37 -18.19 4.24
CA ALA A 136 -0.59 -19.29 4.23
C ALA A 136 -0.86 -19.86 5.63
N THR A 137 0.16 -19.92 6.49
CA THR A 137 0.05 -20.54 7.82
C THR A 137 -0.31 -19.57 8.94
N SER A 138 0.03 -18.29 8.81
CA SER A 138 -0.17 -17.28 9.86
C SER A 138 -1.27 -16.26 9.55
N GLY A 139 -1.75 -16.20 8.30
CA GLY A 139 -2.73 -15.22 7.87
C GLY A 139 -2.21 -13.77 7.89
N THR A 140 -0.90 -13.57 7.92
CA THR A 140 -0.30 -12.23 7.81
C THR A 140 -0.50 -11.67 6.41
N ARG A 141 -0.62 -10.33 6.31
CA ARG A 141 -0.71 -9.65 5.01
C ARG A 141 0.68 -9.53 4.40
N ILE A 142 0.74 -9.51 3.05
CA ILE A 142 2.01 -9.37 2.33
C ILE A 142 2.85 -8.17 2.84
N GLY A 143 2.22 -7.02 3.04
CA GLY A 143 2.92 -5.83 3.55
C GLY A 143 3.41 -5.97 4.99
N GLU A 144 2.69 -6.69 5.84
CA GLU A 144 3.10 -7.01 7.20
C GLU A 144 4.27 -8.00 7.18
N THR A 145 4.19 -9.03 6.35
CA THR A 145 5.23 -10.05 6.21
C THR A 145 6.55 -9.45 5.69
N LEU A 146 6.48 -8.58 4.68
CA LEU A 146 7.66 -7.92 4.11
C LEU A 146 8.26 -6.84 5.02
N ALA A 147 7.47 -6.31 5.97
CA ALA A 147 7.91 -5.30 6.92
C ALA A 147 8.56 -5.88 8.18
N LEU A 148 8.54 -7.21 8.37
CA LEU A 148 9.15 -7.85 9.52
C LEU A 148 10.66 -7.66 9.52
N ASP A 149 11.17 -7.14 10.63
CA ASP A 149 12.59 -7.14 10.96
C ASP A 149 12.96 -8.44 11.72
N ARG A 150 14.24 -8.70 11.86
CA ARG A 150 14.74 -9.88 12.61
C ARG A 150 14.27 -9.86 14.06
N ASP A 151 14.23 -8.68 14.68
CA ASP A 151 13.80 -8.47 16.06
C ASP A 151 12.28 -8.64 16.25
N ASP A 152 11.52 -8.71 15.15
CA ASP A 152 10.08 -8.95 15.16
C ASP A 152 9.73 -10.45 15.14
N VAL A 153 10.74 -11.32 14.99
CA VAL A 153 10.56 -12.77 14.85
C VAL A 153 11.18 -13.51 16.02
N ASP A 154 10.38 -13.81 17.02
CA ASP A 154 10.80 -14.66 18.13
C ASP A 154 10.76 -16.13 17.70
N LEU A 155 11.93 -16.63 17.32
CA LEU A 155 12.10 -18.02 16.90
C LEU A 155 12.07 -19.03 18.07
N GLU A 156 12.21 -18.59 19.31
CA GLU A 156 12.16 -19.46 20.49
C GLU A 156 10.71 -19.71 20.89
N GLN A 157 9.94 -18.62 21.01
CA GLN A 157 8.52 -18.69 21.38
C GLN A 157 7.60 -18.97 20.19
N GLY A 158 8.07 -18.88 18.94
CA GLY A 158 7.26 -19.02 17.73
C GLY A 158 6.25 -17.88 17.59
N VAL A 159 6.68 -16.64 17.81
CA VAL A 159 5.83 -15.45 17.77
C VAL A 159 6.36 -14.45 16.74
N LEU A 160 5.45 -13.88 15.97
CA LEU A 160 5.70 -12.75 15.07
C LEU A 160 5.08 -11.49 15.69
N HIS A 161 5.88 -10.45 15.89
CA HIS A 161 5.45 -9.15 16.40
C HIS A 161 5.11 -8.22 15.23
N ILE A 162 3.82 -8.14 14.85
CA ILE A 162 3.38 -7.26 13.76
C ILE A 162 3.24 -5.84 14.31
N ARG A 163 4.19 -4.96 14.00
CA ARG A 163 4.22 -3.58 14.51
C ARG A 163 3.31 -2.63 13.75
N ASP A 164 3.22 -2.78 12.42
CA ASP A 164 2.49 -1.87 11.52
C ASP A 164 1.32 -2.56 10.80
N GLY A 165 0.43 -3.20 11.57
CA GLY A 165 -0.81 -3.75 11.03
C GLY A 165 -1.74 -2.67 10.45
N LYS A 166 -2.75 -3.07 9.67
CA LYS A 166 -3.77 -2.15 9.14
C LYS A 166 -4.39 -1.32 10.27
N GLY A 167 -4.23 0.00 10.19
CA GLY A 167 -4.68 0.94 11.23
C GLY A 167 -3.70 1.08 12.40
N ARG A 168 -2.41 0.84 12.20
CA ARG A 168 -1.34 0.94 13.21
C ARG A 168 -1.58 0.05 14.45
N ARG A 169 -2.25 -1.07 14.28
CA ARG A 169 -2.49 -2.02 15.38
C ARG A 169 -1.31 -2.98 15.47
N HIS A 170 -0.65 -2.98 16.63
CA HIS A 170 0.31 -4.00 16.99
C HIS A 170 -0.45 -5.28 17.36
N ARG A 171 0.08 -6.43 16.93
CA ARG A 171 -0.43 -7.74 17.34
C ARG A 171 0.65 -8.78 17.27
N ASP A 172 0.56 -9.74 18.17
CA ASP A 172 1.37 -10.93 18.16
C ASP A 172 0.64 -12.06 17.41
N VAL A 173 1.37 -12.74 16.54
CA VAL A 173 0.86 -13.89 15.79
C VAL A 173 1.69 -15.11 16.15
N ARG A 174 1.09 -16.07 16.80
CA ARG A 174 1.74 -17.38 17.06
C ARG A 174 1.80 -18.19 15.77
N VAL A 175 2.96 -18.78 15.51
CA VAL A 175 3.16 -19.66 14.36
C VAL A 175 3.42 -21.10 14.83
N HIS A 176 3.02 -22.04 13.97
CA HIS A 176 3.22 -23.45 14.25
C HIS A 176 4.73 -23.80 14.32
N PRO A 177 5.16 -24.79 15.13
CA PRO A 177 6.57 -25.18 15.24
C PRO A 177 7.25 -25.50 13.90
N SER A 178 6.52 -26.09 12.95
CA SER A 178 7.05 -26.36 11.60
C SER A 178 7.37 -25.07 10.84
N THR A 179 6.55 -24.04 10.99
CA THR A 179 6.80 -22.71 10.41
C THR A 179 8.02 -22.06 11.05
N THR A 180 8.14 -22.15 12.39
CA THR A 180 9.33 -21.67 13.10
C THR A 180 10.61 -22.35 12.62
N GLN A 181 10.56 -23.64 12.33
CA GLN A 181 11.72 -24.39 11.80
C GLN A 181 12.12 -23.87 10.41
N VAL A 182 11.16 -23.60 9.53
CA VAL A 182 11.43 -23.00 8.20
C VAL A 182 12.03 -21.60 8.36
N LEU A 183 11.50 -20.78 9.26
CA LEU A 183 12.02 -19.44 9.54
C LEU A 183 13.45 -19.48 10.10
N ARG A 184 13.79 -20.44 10.99
CA ARG A 184 15.17 -20.66 11.44
C ARG A 184 16.11 -21.02 10.30
N GLY A 185 15.67 -21.85 9.37
CA GLY A 185 16.44 -22.20 8.16
C GLY A 185 16.69 -20.98 7.29
N TYR A 186 15.67 -20.17 7.06
CA TYR A 186 15.79 -18.94 6.28
C TYR A 186 16.71 -17.90 6.94
N ALA A 187 16.59 -17.69 8.25
CA ALA A 187 17.40 -16.74 9.01
C ALA A 187 18.93 -17.05 8.98
N ARG A 188 19.31 -18.31 8.68
CA ARG A 188 20.70 -18.75 8.55
C ARG A 188 21.28 -18.50 7.15
N LEU A 189 20.46 -18.16 6.17
CA LEU A 189 20.95 -17.88 4.83
C LEU A 189 21.79 -16.59 4.87
N PRO A 190 22.95 -16.57 4.17
CA PRO A 190 23.72 -15.35 4.06
C PRO A 190 22.88 -14.30 3.35
N ALA A 191 22.47 -13.28 4.08
CA ALA A 191 21.78 -12.13 3.50
C ALA A 191 22.79 -11.44 2.58
N ALA A 192 22.44 -11.30 1.32
CA ALA A 192 23.18 -10.45 0.41
C ALA A 192 22.97 -9.00 0.84
N GLY A 193 23.88 -8.51 1.67
CA GLY A 193 23.81 -7.15 2.24
C GLY A 193 23.06 -7.06 3.57
N SER A 194 23.64 -6.30 4.47
CA SER A 194 23.19 -6.00 5.82
C SER A 194 21.81 -5.30 5.85
N THR A 195 20.73 -5.99 5.55
CA THR A 195 19.39 -5.48 5.77
C THR A 195 18.83 -6.02 7.08
N ARG A 196 18.34 -5.13 7.94
CA ARG A 196 17.63 -5.50 9.18
C ARG A 196 16.34 -6.30 8.90
N ARG A 197 15.77 -6.16 7.70
CA ARG A 197 14.52 -6.79 7.31
C ARG A 197 14.65 -8.29 7.15
N PHE A 198 13.66 -9.03 7.63
CA PHE A 198 13.68 -10.49 7.61
C PHE A 198 13.54 -11.08 6.20
N ALA A 199 12.85 -10.39 5.27
CA ALA A 199 12.45 -10.92 3.96
C ALA A 199 12.90 -10.07 2.74
N THR A 200 13.92 -9.21 2.90
CA THR A 200 14.49 -8.43 1.76
C THR A 200 15.97 -8.65 1.58
#